data_daaab1fbcb951a7131d37f9005620420
#
_entry.id   daaab1fbcb951a7131d37f9005620420
#
_cell.length_a   1.000
_cell.length_b   1.000
_cell.length_c   1.000
_cell.angle_alpha   90.00
_cell.angle_beta   90.00
_cell.angle_gamma   90.00
#
_symmetry.space_group_name_H-M   'P 1'
#
loop_
_entity.id
_entity.type
_entity.pdbx_description
1 polymer ?
#
loop_
_entity_poly.entity_id
_entity_poly.type
_entity_poly.pdbx_seq_one_letter_code
_entity_poly.pdbx_strand_id
1 'polypeptide(L)'
;MKSTHDSTSAANPVTDLINRDTGELNVLYLPGYPKVIRFDASRGIFTDDEKNPVTKAKTSFTIKPVAFRVFRDDILGMGPKRWAEFFFINEEGVLCNLLVHGYSVDNLMTVTPKLFYQKANLCQVALTFTPVEKVSKATEAAGKKYFMCQFAAQKLPDEEIELNAAIGKALPIWRKDTFSGDACVELSINYRPPVFASTEEVAEEHPAEVEIVTETEIVNA
;
A
#
# COMPACT_ATOMS: atom_id res chain seq x y z
N MET A 1 -28.84 -2.26 47.93
CA MET A 1 -28.53 -1.66 46.63
C MET A 1 -27.21 -2.25 46.17
N LYS A 2 -27.24 -3.21 45.23
CA LYS A 2 -26.05 -3.80 44.61
C LYS A 2 -25.81 -3.08 43.29
N SER A 3 -24.68 -2.36 43.20
CA SER A 3 -24.22 -1.74 41.97
C SER A 3 -23.60 -2.83 41.10
N THR A 4 -24.21 -3.17 39.99
CA THR A 4 -23.62 -3.99 38.92
C THR A 4 -22.74 -3.07 38.11
N HIS A 5 -21.42 -3.22 38.24
CA HIS A 5 -20.45 -2.68 37.28
C HIS A 5 -20.54 -3.54 36.03
N ASP A 6 -21.20 -3.00 35.00
CA ASP A 6 -21.03 -3.45 33.63
C ASP A 6 -19.61 -3.07 33.16
N SER A 7 -18.71 -4.06 33.18
CA SER A 7 -17.40 -3.96 32.53
C SER A 7 -17.61 -4.17 31.05
N THR A 8 -17.87 -3.10 30.32
CA THR A 8 -17.76 -3.11 28.87
C THR A 8 -16.27 -3.32 28.55
N SER A 9 -15.89 -4.56 28.29
CA SER A 9 -14.57 -4.92 27.74
C SER A 9 -14.42 -4.16 26.43
N ALA A 10 -13.55 -3.16 26.40
CA ALA A 10 -13.14 -2.52 25.15
C ALA A 10 -12.57 -3.62 24.26
N ALA A 11 -13.24 -3.92 23.16
CA ALA A 11 -12.78 -4.86 22.16
C ALA A 11 -11.38 -4.48 21.70
N ASN A 12 -10.45 -5.41 21.77
CA ASN A 12 -9.08 -5.18 21.35
C ASN A 12 -9.09 -5.17 19.80
N PRO A 13 -8.87 -4.05 19.09
CA PRO A 13 -9.09 -3.93 17.65
C PRO A 13 -8.28 -4.95 16.81
N VAL A 14 -7.22 -5.50 17.39
CA VAL A 14 -6.38 -6.54 16.75
C VAL A 14 -7.11 -7.87 16.61
N THR A 15 -8.04 -8.19 17.53
CA THR A 15 -8.74 -9.50 17.53
C THR A 15 -9.92 -9.57 16.58
N ASP A 16 -10.39 -8.44 16.05
CA ASP A 16 -11.55 -8.39 15.17
C ASP A 16 -11.19 -8.54 13.68
N LEU A 17 -9.88 -8.44 13.33
CA LEU A 17 -9.40 -8.61 11.95
C LEU A 17 -9.36 -10.07 11.48
N ILE A 18 -9.45 -11.03 12.40
CA ILE A 18 -9.60 -12.45 12.07
C ILE A 18 -10.89 -12.94 12.71
N ASN A 19 -11.78 -13.46 11.90
CA ASN A 19 -12.95 -14.17 12.41
C ASN A 19 -12.47 -15.42 13.17
N ARG A 20 -12.71 -15.47 14.48
CA ARG A 20 -12.19 -16.55 15.36
C ARG A 20 -12.82 -17.91 15.07
N ASP A 21 -14.05 -17.91 14.50
CA ASP A 21 -14.78 -19.15 14.24
C ASP A 21 -14.39 -19.75 12.89
N THR A 22 -14.12 -18.90 11.88
CA THR A 22 -13.80 -19.35 10.52
C THR A 22 -12.32 -19.20 10.16
N GLY A 23 -11.55 -18.41 10.91
CA GLY A 23 -10.15 -18.05 10.59
C GLY A 23 -10.01 -17.11 9.40
N GLU A 24 -11.12 -16.62 8.87
CA GLU A 24 -11.13 -15.70 7.73
C GLU A 24 -10.72 -14.29 8.13
N LEU A 25 -10.03 -13.59 7.22
CA LEU A 25 -9.67 -12.19 7.42
C LEU A 25 -10.88 -11.29 7.22
N ASN A 26 -11.17 -10.47 8.21
CA ASN A 26 -12.23 -9.46 8.19
C ASN A 26 -11.64 -8.09 7.80
N VAL A 27 -11.02 -8.02 6.61
CA VAL A 27 -10.39 -6.80 6.07
C VAL A 27 -11.16 -6.32 4.85
N LEU A 28 -11.62 -5.08 4.90
CA LEU A 28 -12.27 -4.44 3.76
C LEU A 28 -11.21 -3.98 2.75
N TYR A 29 -11.09 -4.72 1.66
CA TYR A 29 -10.17 -4.41 0.58
C TYR A 29 -10.66 -4.92 -0.76
N LEU A 30 -10.75 -4.02 -1.72
CA LEU A 30 -10.91 -4.37 -3.14
C LEU A 30 -9.50 -4.40 -3.77
N PRO A 31 -9.01 -5.54 -4.28
CA PRO A 31 -7.67 -5.64 -4.84
C PRO A 31 -7.36 -4.57 -5.89
N GLY A 32 -6.26 -3.84 -5.68
CA GLY A 32 -5.87 -2.70 -6.50
C GLY A 32 -6.49 -1.35 -6.12
N TYR A 33 -7.45 -1.31 -5.21
CA TYR A 33 -8.18 -0.10 -4.81
C TYR A 33 -8.21 0.09 -3.28
N PRO A 34 -7.06 0.24 -2.62
CA PRO A 34 -7.02 0.59 -1.21
C PRO A 34 -7.57 2.01 -0.98
N LYS A 35 -8.10 2.29 0.21
CA LYS A 35 -8.48 3.66 0.61
C LYS A 35 -7.22 4.54 0.64
N VAL A 36 -7.22 5.63 -0.11
CA VAL A 36 -6.03 6.46 -0.27
C VAL A 36 -5.93 7.50 0.83
N ILE A 37 -4.78 7.53 1.50
CA ILE A 37 -4.38 8.61 2.41
C ILE A 37 -3.22 9.37 1.75
N ARG A 38 -3.28 10.71 1.79
CA ARG A 38 -2.30 11.60 1.16
C ARG A 38 -1.66 12.50 2.19
N PHE A 39 -0.38 12.74 2.04
CA PHE A 39 0.32 13.77 2.80
C PHE A 39 0.33 15.09 2.01
N ASP A 40 -0.39 16.10 2.50
CA ASP A 40 -0.34 17.44 1.94
C ASP A 40 0.87 18.18 2.49
N ALA A 41 1.93 18.24 1.69
CA ALA A 41 3.17 18.88 2.05
C ALA A 41 3.07 20.43 2.15
N SER A 42 2.00 21.05 1.67
CA SER A 42 1.79 22.49 1.79
C SER A 42 1.25 22.88 3.17
N ARG A 43 0.46 22.00 3.78
CA ARG A 43 -0.20 22.21 5.08
C ARG A 43 0.37 21.37 6.22
N GLY A 44 1.14 20.33 5.91
CA GLY A 44 1.63 19.37 6.91
C GLY A 44 0.50 18.57 7.56
N ILE A 45 -0.44 18.05 6.74
CA ILE A 45 -1.63 17.34 7.18
C ILE A 45 -1.81 16.05 6.36
N PHE A 46 -2.37 15.01 6.96
CA PHE A 46 -2.81 13.82 6.26
C PHE A 46 -4.31 13.95 5.94
N THR A 47 -4.68 13.64 4.69
CA THR A 47 -6.06 13.72 4.20
C THR A 47 -6.44 12.44 3.49
N ASP A 48 -7.73 12.15 3.41
CA ASP A 48 -8.25 11.15 2.48
C ASP A 48 -8.24 11.67 1.02
N ASP A 49 -8.73 10.89 0.09
CA ASP A 49 -8.83 11.22 -1.33
C ASP A 49 -9.85 12.33 -1.63
N GLU A 50 -10.85 12.52 -0.78
CA GLU A 50 -11.81 13.64 -0.81
C GLU A 50 -11.24 14.94 -0.20
N LYS A 51 -9.99 14.91 0.29
CA LYS A 51 -9.29 15.99 1.00
C LYS A 51 -9.84 16.29 2.40
N ASN A 52 -10.63 15.37 2.98
CA ASN A 52 -11.01 15.49 4.39
C ASN A 52 -9.81 15.23 5.28
N PRO A 53 -9.64 15.99 6.37
CA PRO A 53 -8.52 15.79 7.29
C PRO A 53 -8.62 14.46 8.03
N VAL A 54 -7.60 13.61 7.89
CA VAL A 54 -7.40 12.41 8.73
C VAL A 54 -6.67 12.78 10.01
N THR A 55 -5.81 13.81 9.97
CA THR A 55 -5.11 14.34 11.14
C THR A 55 -5.30 15.84 11.26
N LYS A 56 -5.02 16.39 12.44
CA LYS A 56 -4.85 17.85 12.59
C LYS A 56 -3.55 18.29 11.91
N ALA A 57 -3.48 19.54 11.49
CA ALA A 57 -2.26 20.09 10.88
C ALA A 57 -1.05 19.95 11.81
N LYS A 58 0.09 19.56 11.23
CA LYS A 58 1.38 19.40 11.93
C LYS A 58 1.38 18.36 13.05
N THR A 59 0.37 17.50 13.12
CA THR A 59 0.37 16.37 14.06
C THR A 59 0.92 15.11 13.40
N SER A 60 1.55 14.27 14.21
CA SER A 60 2.08 12.99 13.77
C SER A 60 0.94 12.03 13.38
N PHE A 61 1.23 11.15 12.44
CA PHE A 61 0.35 10.07 12.02
C PHE A 61 1.12 8.74 12.14
N THR A 62 0.56 7.79 12.88
CA THR A 62 1.19 6.48 13.10
C THR A 62 0.41 5.41 12.39
N ILE A 63 1.12 4.55 11.65
CA ILE A 63 0.55 3.39 10.97
C ILE A 63 1.31 2.12 11.37
N LYS A 64 0.69 0.96 11.16
CA LYS A 64 1.31 -0.38 11.27
C LYS A 64 1.30 -1.01 9.88
N PRO A 65 2.36 -0.86 9.07
CA PRO A 65 2.36 -1.35 7.71
C PRO A 65 2.22 -2.87 7.65
N VAL A 66 1.31 -3.38 6.82
CA VAL A 66 1.18 -4.81 6.47
C VAL A 66 1.91 -5.14 5.18
N ALA A 67 2.10 -4.14 4.32
CA ALA A 67 2.91 -4.20 3.11
C ALA A 67 3.55 -2.85 2.82
N PHE A 68 4.69 -2.84 2.13
CA PHE A 68 5.30 -1.61 1.63
C PHE A 68 6.21 -1.88 0.45
N ARG A 69 6.52 -0.81 -0.30
CA ARG A 69 7.61 -0.77 -1.27
C ARG A 69 8.28 0.59 -1.34
N VAL A 70 9.56 0.59 -1.71
CA VAL A 70 10.31 1.77 -2.15
C VAL A 70 10.72 1.54 -3.59
N PHE A 71 10.44 2.49 -4.46
CA PHE A 71 10.62 2.33 -5.89
C PHE A 71 10.88 3.67 -6.59
N ARG A 72 11.39 3.61 -7.83
CA ARG A 72 11.54 4.76 -8.72
C ARG A 72 10.63 4.56 -9.92
N ASP A 73 9.85 5.58 -10.22
CA ASP A 73 8.93 5.56 -11.35
C ASP A 73 8.39 6.96 -11.67
N ASP A 74 7.81 7.11 -12.85
CA ASP A 74 7.00 8.26 -13.24
C ASP A 74 5.52 7.91 -13.11
N ILE A 75 4.98 8.14 -11.92
CA ILE A 75 3.57 7.88 -11.62
C ILE A 75 2.83 9.17 -11.28
N LEU A 76 1.52 9.13 -11.43
CA LEU A 76 0.61 10.24 -11.09
C LEU A 76 0.93 11.56 -11.83
N GLY A 77 1.60 11.49 -12.99
CA GLY A 77 1.98 12.66 -13.79
C GLY A 77 2.99 13.59 -13.10
N MET A 78 3.78 13.08 -12.15
CA MET A 78 4.69 13.89 -11.35
C MET A 78 6.14 13.85 -11.82
N GLY A 79 6.44 13.17 -12.91
CA GLY A 79 7.80 12.90 -13.40
C GLY A 79 8.54 11.84 -12.59
N PRO A 80 9.70 11.36 -13.09
CA PRO A 80 10.48 10.33 -12.43
C PRO A 80 10.91 10.73 -11.02
N LYS A 81 10.49 9.96 -10.02
CA LYS A 81 10.78 10.22 -8.60
C LYS A 81 11.02 8.92 -7.85
N ARG A 82 11.62 9.07 -6.67
CA ARG A 82 11.68 8.02 -5.67
C ARG A 82 10.47 8.10 -4.76
N TRP A 83 9.76 6.99 -4.62
CA TRP A 83 8.53 6.84 -3.88
C TRP A 83 8.70 5.84 -2.75
N ALA A 84 7.96 6.03 -1.66
CA ALA A 84 7.70 5.01 -0.66
C ALA A 84 6.20 4.88 -0.46
N GLU A 85 5.69 3.67 -0.60
CA GLU A 85 4.29 3.32 -0.56
C GLU A 85 4.05 2.32 0.56
N PHE A 86 3.10 2.65 1.44
CA PHE A 86 2.75 1.86 2.61
C PHE A 86 1.30 1.45 2.53
N PHE A 87 1.03 0.22 2.93
CA PHE A 87 -0.31 -0.31 3.08
C PHE A 87 -0.51 -0.70 4.54
N PHE A 88 -1.62 -0.29 5.12
CA PHE A 88 -1.93 -0.52 6.52
C PHE A 88 -3.45 -0.63 6.70
N ILE A 89 -3.89 -1.24 7.79
CA ILE A 89 -5.31 -1.36 8.11
C ILE A 89 -5.65 -0.28 9.15
N ASN A 90 -6.70 0.50 8.87
CA ASN A 90 -7.19 1.50 9.80
C ASN A 90 -8.08 0.89 10.89
N GLU A 91 -8.58 1.72 11.82
CA GLU A 91 -9.42 1.30 12.95
C GLU A 91 -10.79 0.72 12.50
N GLU A 92 -11.21 1.02 11.26
CA GLU A 92 -12.45 0.51 10.65
C GLU A 92 -12.25 -0.84 9.93
N GLY A 93 -11.04 -1.44 9.98
CA GLY A 93 -10.72 -2.67 9.28
C GLY A 93 -10.51 -2.49 7.76
N VAL A 94 -10.34 -1.25 7.28
CA VAL A 94 -10.15 -0.95 5.86
C VAL A 94 -8.66 -0.91 5.52
N LEU A 95 -8.26 -1.59 4.41
CA LEU A 95 -6.91 -1.48 3.88
C LEU A 95 -6.72 -0.10 3.24
N CYS A 96 -5.82 0.66 3.84
CA CYS A 96 -5.43 2.00 3.39
C CYS A 96 -4.07 1.99 2.71
N ASN A 97 -3.83 2.99 1.87
CA ASN A 97 -2.56 3.26 1.20
C ASN A 97 -2.07 4.68 1.54
N LEU A 98 -0.79 4.82 1.84
CA LEU A 98 -0.12 6.10 2.02
C LEU A 98 1.13 6.16 1.14
N LEU A 99 1.22 7.19 0.30
CA LEU A 99 2.33 7.41 -0.62
C LEU A 99 3.09 8.69 -0.24
N VAL A 100 4.41 8.59 -0.14
CA VAL A 100 5.31 9.74 0.06
C VAL A 100 6.44 9.73 -0.97
N HIS A 101 7.06 10.89 -1.23
CA HIS A 101 8.14 11.02 -2.19
C HIS A 101 9.21 12.05 -1.75
N GLY A 102 10.30 12.12 -2.52
CA GLY A 102 11.38 13.10 -2.34
C GLY A 102 12.05 12.99 -0.98
N TYR A 103 12.31 14.11 -0.32
CA TYR A 103 13.03 14.16 0.97
C TYR A 103 12.38 13.33 2.09
N SER A 104 11.06 13.07 2.01
CA SER A 104 10.42 12.16 2.97
C SER A 104 10.93 10.74 2.80
N VAL A 105 11.18 10.28 1.57
CA VAL A 105 11.76 8.95 1.31
C VAL A 105 13.22 8.90 1.79
N ASP A 106 14.00 9.96 1.58
CA ASP A 106 15.38 10.01 2.07
C ASP A 106 15.43 9.91 3.61
N ASN A 107 14.49 10.59 4.30
CA ASN A 107 14.36 10.47 5.75
C ASN A 107 13.95 9.05 6.18
N LEU A 108 13.06 8.39 5.46
CA LEU A 108 12.70 7.00 5.72
C LEU A 108 13.91 6.08 5.64
N MET A 109 14.74 6.29 4.62
CA MET A 109 15.95 5.48 4.41
C MET A 109 16.99 5.66 5.52
N THR A 110 16.87 6.66 6.39
CA THR A 110 17.72 6.77 7.59
C THR A 110 17.28 5.84 8.73
N VAL A 111 16.02 5.37 8.70
CA VAL A 111 15.45 4.46 9.72
C VAL A 111 15.74 3.00 9.36
N THR A 112 15.75 2.64 8.09
CA THR A 112 15.89 1.25 7.62
C THR A 112 17.16 0.54 8.09
N PRO A 113 18.38 1.16 8.10
CA PRO A 113 19.56 0.50 8.63
C PRO A 113 19.45 0.14 10.12
N LYS A 114 18.78 0.98 10.91
CA LYS A 114 18.57 0.71 12.33
C LYS A 114 17.69 -0.50 12.54
N LEU A 115 16.61 -0.62 11.74
CA LEU A 115 15.73 -1.78 11.77
C LEU A 115 16.44 -3.05 11.34
N PHE A 116 17.31 -2.98 10.32
CA PHE A 116 18.10 -4.12 9.87
C PHE A 116 18.96 -4.70 11.00
N TYR A 117 19.68 -3.85 11.74
CA TYR A 117 20.49 -4.32 12.90
C TYR A 117 19.63 -4.84 14.06
N GLN A 118 18.37 -4.45 14.13
CA GLN A 118 17.40 -4.98 15.08
C GLN A 118 16.69 -6.26 14.56
N LYS A 119 17.09 -6.78 13.40
CA LYS A 119 16.44 -7.90 12.69
C LYS A 119 14.94 -7.65 12.47
N ALA A 120 14.57 -6.42 12.19
CA ALA A 120 13.21 -6.00 11.94
C ALA A 120 13.10 -5.30 10.57
N ASN A 121 11.88 -5.23 10.05
CA ASN A 121 11.53 -4.50 8.84
C ASN A 121 10.34 -3.57 9.10
N LEU A 122 9.96 -2.80 8.08
CA LEU A 122 8.88 -1.80 8.23
C LEU A 122 7.49 -2.40 8.49
N CYS A 123 7.23 -3.67 8.17
CA CYS A 123 5.98 -4.34 8.52
C CYS A 123 5.94 -4.89 9.97
N GLN A 124 7.03 -4.74 10.72
CA GLN A 124 7.17 -5.22 12.09
C GLN A 124 7.22 -4.07 13.12
N VAL A 125 6.88 -2.85 12.68
CA VAL A 125 6.96 -1.65 13.52
C VAL A 125 5.70 -0.80 13.39
N ALA A 126 5.38 -0.07 14.45
CA ALA A 126 4.56 1.13 14.37
C ALA A 126 5.45 2.24 13.80
N LEU A 127 5.10 2.73 12.60
CA LEU A 127 5.83 3.78 11.90
C LEU A 127 5.10 5.11 12.07
N THR A 128 5.75 6.05 12.72
CA THR A 128 5.22 7.39 12.99
C THR A 128 5.80 8.38 11.98
N PHE A 129 4.92 9.06 11.26
CA PHE A 129 5.19 10.14 10.32
C PHE A 129 5.00 11.47 11.03
N THR A 130 6.04 12.27 11.16
CA THR A 130 5.99 13.58 11.80
C THR A 130 6.24 14.68 10.78
N PRO A 131 5.24 15.54 10.45
CA PRO A 131 5.42 16.67 9.55
C PRO A 131 6.38 17.69 10.14
N VAL A 132 7.45 18.01 9.40
CA VAL A 132 8.45 19.01 9.80
C VAL A 132 8.51 20.12 8.74
N GLU A 133 8.33 21.36 9.18
CA GLU A 133 8.40 22.53 8.31
C GLU A 133 9.82 22.77 7.80
N LYS A 134 9.94 23.04 6.52
CA LYS A 134 11.16 23.41 5.82
C LYS A 134 10.92 24.62 4.93
N VAL A 135 12.00 25.31 4.63
CA VAL A 135 12.01 26.42 3.68
C VAL A 135 12.73 25.99 2.42
N SER A 136 12.12 26.18 1.27
CA SER A 136 12.73 25.84 -0.02
C SER A 136 13.93 26.75 -0.30
N LYS A 137 15.02 26.12 -0.74
CA LYS A 137 16.23 26.80 -1.24
C LYS A 137 16.30 26.80 -2.76
N ALA A 138 15.35 26.16 -3.45
CA ALA A 138 15.31 26.15 -4.90
C ALA A 138 15.00 27.56 -5.44
N THR A 139 15.72 27.98 -6.48
CA THR A 139 15.68 29.37 -7.02
C THR A 139 14.27 29.84 -7.32
N GLU A 140 13.43 28.97 -7.94
CA GLU A 140 12.04 29.31 -8.30
C GLU A 140 11.06 29.29 -7.12
N ALA A 141 11.42 28.66 -6.02
CA ALA A 141 10.58 28.51 -4.84
C ALA A 141 11.27 29.00 -3.57
N ALA A 142 12.32 29.84 -3.70
CA ALA A 142 13.06 30.34 -2.56
C ALA A 142 12.15 31.05 -1.55
N GLY A 143 12.30 30.67 -0.28
CA GLY A 143 11.50 31.20 0.81
C GLY A 143 10.12 30.55 1.00
N LYS A 144 9.62 29.73 0.06
CA LYS A 144 8.35 29.01 0.25
C LYS A 144 8.49 27.93 1.31
N LYS A 145 7.55 27.89 2.24
CA LYS A 145 7.45 26.85 3.26
C LYS A 145 6.78 25.61 2.72
N TYR A 146 7.31 24.46 3.11
CA TYR A 146 6.70 23.15 2.84
C TYR A 146 6.98 22.21 4.02
N PHE A 147 6.27 21.08 4.05
CA PHE A 147 6.47 20.05 5.04
C PHE A 147 7.05 18.79 4.40
N MET A 148 7.89 18.11 5.14
CA MET A 148 8.34 16.77 4.84
C MET A 148 8.15 15.87 6.06
N CYS A 149 8.03 14.57 5.87
CA CYS A 149 7.91 13.64 6.98
C CYS A 149 9.29 13.26 7.53
N GLN A 150 9.45 13.33 8.85
CA GLN A 150 10.43 12.56 9.60
C GLN A 150 9.77 11.29 10.12
N PHE A 151 10.59 10.27 10.40
CA PHE A 151 10.09 8.95 10.78
C PHE A 151 10.68 8.50 12.11
N ALA A 152 9.81 7.91 12.93
CA ALA A 152 10.20 7.11 14.09
C ALA A 152 9.56 5.74 13.96
N ALA A 153 10.27 4.70 14.40
CA ALA A 153 9.82 3.32 14.34
C ALA A 153 9.90 2.71 15.74
N GLN A 154 8.82 2.04 16.16
CA GLN A 154 8.75 1.30 17.40
C GLN A 154 8.36 -0.14 17.07
N LYS A 155 9.12 -1.13 17.57
CA LYS A 155 8.81 -2.55 17.34
C LYS A 155 7.42 -2.88 17.87
N LEU A 156 6.63 -3.61 17.07
CA LEU A 156 5.33 -4.13 17.44
C LEU A 156 5.49 -5.35 18.38
N PRO A 157 4.45 -5.67 19.18
CA PRO A 157 4.33 -6.94 19.86
C PRO A 157 4.38 -8.11 18.85
N ASP A 158 4.88 -9.26 19.27
CA ASP A 158 5.08 -10.41 18.37
C ASP A 158 3.74 -10.91 17.79
N GLU A 159 2.64 -10.85 18.55
CA GLU A 159 1.29 -11.19 18.07
C GLU A 159 0.83 -10.27 16.90
N GLU A 160 1.12 -8.98 16.97
CA GLU A 160 0.80 -8.03 15.89
C GLU A 160 1.70 -8.25 14.66
N ILE A 161 2.95 -8.64 14.87
CA ILE A 161 3.88 -9.00 13.77
C ILE A 161 3.36 -10.23 13.03
N GLU A 162 2.92 -11.26 13.76
CA GLU A 162 2.34 -12.47 13.18
C GLU A 162 1.06 -12.17 12.41
N LEU A 163 0.17 -11.32 12.96
CA LEU A 163 -1.04 -10.87 12.28
C LEU A 163 -0.72 -10.13 10.98
N ASN A 164 0.20 -9.15 11.02
CA ASN A 164 0.61 -8.41 9.82
C ASN A 164 1.20 -9.34 8.75
N ALA A 165 1.98 -10.34 9.16
CA ALA A 165 2.53 -11.35 8.26
C ALA A 165 1.43 -12.22 7.63
N ALA A 166 0.44 -12.65 8.42
CA ALA A 166 -0.71 -13.43 7.95
C ALA A 166 -1.53 -12.64 6.92
N ILE A 167 -1.85 -11.38 7.21
CA ILE A 167 -2.58 -10.48 6.30
C ILE A 167 -1.79 -10.28 5.01
N GLY A 168 -0.51 -9.94 5.11
CA GLY A 168 0.35 -9.74 3.95
C GLY A 168 0.52 -11.01 3.10
N LYS A 169 0.39 -12.21 3.69
CA LYS A 169 0.41 -13.49 2.96
C LYS A 169 -0.92 -13.77 2.27
N ALA A 170 -2.03 -13.46 2.90
CA ALA A 170 -3.36 -13.82 2.43
C ALA A 170 -3.90 -12.86 1.35
N LEU A 171 -3.56 -11.57 1.42
CA LEU A 171 -4.10 -10.57 0.52
C LEU A 171 -3.14 -10.21 -0.63
N PRO A 172 -3.64 -10.05 -1.89
CA PRO A 172 -2.87 -9.50 -3.00
C PRO A 172 -2.80 -7.97 -2.87
N ILE A 173 -1.89 -7.47 -2.02
CA ILE A 173 -1.81 -6.05 -1.66
C ILE A 173 -1.04 -5.26 -2.73
N TRP A 174 -1.72 -4.35 -3.40
CA TRP A 174 -1.18 -3.43 -4.41
C TRP A 174 -2.13 -2.26 -4.65
N ARG A 175 -1.72 -1.27 -5.46
CA ARG A 175 -2.57 -0.16 -5.89
C ARG A 175 -2.45 0.05 -7.39
N LYS A 176 -3.61 0.15 -8.08
CA LYS A 176 -3.69 0.27 -9.54
C LYS A 176 -3.02 1.55 -10.06
N ASP A 177 -3.31 2.70 -9.45
CA ASP A 177 -2.81 4.01 -9.93
C ASP A 177 -1.29 4.19 -9.76
N THR A 178 -0.65 3.37 -8.94
CA THR A 178 0.80 3.41 -8.70
C THR A 178 1.51 2.21 -9.29
N PHE A 179 0.78 1.26 -9.88
CA PHE A 179 1.35 0.11 -10.55
C PHE A 179 1.84 0.49 -11.94
N SER A 180 3.08 0.14 -12.24
CA SER A 180 3.70 0.25 -13.55
C SER A 180 4.63 -0.94 -13.74
N GLY A 181 4.68 -1.48 -14.97
CA GLY A 181 5.61 -2.55 -15.34
C GLY A 181 7.07 -2.09 -15.37
N ASP A 182 7.31 -0.77 -15.48
CA ASP A 182 8.64 -0.18 -15.60
C ASP A 182 9.22 0.28 -14.25
N ALA A 183 8.48 0.09 -13.15
CA ALA A 183 8.90 0.50 -11.82
C ALA A 183 10.21 -0.18 -11.38
N CYS A 184 11.24 0.62 -11.09
CA CYS A 184 12.46 0.13 -10.47
C CYS A 184 12.26 -0.03 -8.96
N VAL A 185 11.93 -1.23 -8.50
CA VAL A 185 11.69 -1.55 -7.09
C VAL A 185 13.02 -1.73 -6.35
N GLU A 186 13.29 -0.88 -5.35
CA GLU A 186 14.49 -0.93 -4.51
C GLU A 186 14.30 -1.82 -3.28
N LEU A 187 13.09 -1.81 -2.71
CA LEU A 187 12.75 -2.56 -1.51
C LEU A 187 11.25 -2.86 -1.51
N SER A 188 10.86 -4.09 -1.15
CA SER A 188 9.45 -4.47 -1.10
C SER A 188 9.22 -5.60 -0.10
N ILE A 189 8.12 -5.51 0.66
CA ILE A 189 7.61 -6.60 1.50
C ILE A 189 6.10 -6.66 1.34
N ASN A 190 5.58 -7.86 1.11
CA ASN A 190 4.16 -8.17 0.97
C ASN A 190 3.41 -7.40 -0.15
N TYR A 191 4.11 -6.61 -0.96
CA TYR A 191 3.53 -5.97 -2.13
C TYR A 191 3.40 -7.00 -3.26
N ARG A 192 2.18 -7.26 -3.73
CA ARG A 192 1.87 -8.32 -4.68
C ARG A 192 0.86 -7.83 -5.72
N PRO A 193 1.31 -7.16 -6.78
CA PRO A 193 0.46 -6.87 -7.92
C PRO A 193 0.11 -8.19 -8.65
N PRO A 194 -1.02 -8.24 -9.38
CA PRO A 194 -1.31 -9.37 -10.25
C PRO A 194 -0.19 -9.49 -11.29
N VAL A 195 0.21 -10.73 -11.56
CA VAL A 195 1.05 -11.02 -12.72
C VAL A 195 0.13 -10.86 -13.93
N PHE A 196 0.20 -9.71 -14.58
CA PHE A 196 -0.38 -9.59 -15.92
C PHE A 196 0.48 -10.47 -16.81
N ALA A 197 -0.05 -11.59 -17.29
CA ALA A 197 0.55 -12.33 -18.39
C ALA A 197 0.81 -11.30 -19.48
N SER A 198 2.09 -11.15 -19.87
CA SER A 198 2.45 -10.33 -21.02
C SER A 198 1.58 -10.82 -22.18
N THR A 199 0.88 -9.92 -22.84
CA THR A 199 -0.06 -10.19 -23.93
C THR A 199 0.65 -10.70 -25.20
N GLU A 200 1.81 -11.31 -25.08
CA GLU A 200 2.65 -11.81 -26.18
C GLU A 200 2.53 -13.31 -26.43
N GLU A 201 1.65 -14.04 -25.75
CA GLU A 201 1.35 -15.44 -26.07
C GLU A 201 -0.14 -15.71 -26.31
N VAL A 202 -0.82 -14.84 -27.05
CA VAL A 202 -1.91 -15.27 -27.90
C VAL A 202 -1.32 -15.32 -29.33
N ALA A 203 -0.35 -16.21 -29.53
CA ALA A 203 0.01 -16.66 -30.86
C ALA A 203 -1.22 -17.36 -31.43
N GLU A 204 -1.81 -16.72 -32.42
CA GLU A 204 -2.54 -17.26 -33.54
C GLU A 204 -2.70 -18.79 -33.51
N GLU A 205 -3.73 -19.29 -32.83
CA GLU A 205 -4.37 -20.50 -33.30
C GLU A 205 -5.06 -20.13 -34.63
N HIS A 206 -4.33 -20.33 -35.72
CA HIS A 206 -4.94 -20.40 -37.04
C HIS A 206 -6.06 -21.46 -36.99
N PRO A 207 -7.30 -21.10 -37.31
CA PRO A 207 -8.31 -22.12 -37.53
C PRO A 207 -7.83 -22.99 -38.71
N ALA A 208 -7.67 -24.28 -38.44
CA ALA A 208 -7.41 -25.26 -39.47
C ALA A 208 -8.43 -25.08 -40.60
N GLU A 209 -7.98 -24.83 -41.80
CA GLU A 209 -8.79 -24.85 -43.01
C GLU A 209 -9.49 -26.21 -43.08
N VAL A 210 -10.82 -26.16 -42.92
CA VAL A 210 -11.67 -27.32 -43.23
C VAL A 210 -11.77 -27.41 -44.73
N GLU A 211 -11.02 -28.32 -45.33
CA GLU A 211 -11.24 -28.74 -46.73
C GLU A 211 -12.66 -29.29 -46.86
N ILE A 212 -13.52 -28.52 -47.48
CA ILE A 212 -14.82 -28.99 -47.92
C ILE A 212 -14.62 -29.81 -49.18
N VAL A 213 -14.58 -31.13 -49.03
CA VAL A 213 -14.65 -32.06 -50.16
C VAL A 213 -16.09 -32.05 -50.69
N THR A 214 -16.32 -31.36 -51.79
CA THR A 214 -17.58 -31.45 -52.54
C THR A 214 -17.55 -32.72 -53.39
N GLU A 215 -18.24 -33.74 -52.95
CA GLU A 215 -18.62 -34.86 -53.79
C GLU A 215 -19.60 -34.39 -54.87
N THR A 216 -19.14 -34.40 -56.13
CA THR A 216 -20.00 -34.23 -57.29
C THR A 216 -20.35 -35.63 -57.79
N GLU A 217 -21.57 -36.07 -57.53
CA GLU A 217 -22.17 -37.24 -58.15
C GLU A 217 -22.23 -37.06 -59.69
N ILE A 218 -21.69 -37.99 -60.40
CA ILE A 218 -21.92 -38.15 -61.82
C ILE A 218 -23.11 -39.12 -61.97
N VAL A 219 -24.21 -38.58 -62.41
CA VAL A 219 -25.36 -39.37 -62.89
C VAL A 219 -25.43 -39.17 -64.48
N ASN A 220 -25.54 -40.30 -65.18
CA ASN A 220 -26.04 -40.50 -66.53
C ASN A 220 -24.99 -40.60 -67.66
N ALA A 221 -25.19 -41.48 -68.56
CA ALA A 221 -26.19 -42.46 -69.05
C ALA A 221 -25.52 -43.32 -70.05
#